data_fc0648e13ba38fac72c346e4d7489475
#
_entry.id   fc0648e13ba38fac72c346e4d7489475
#
_cell.length_a   1.000
_cell.length_b   1.000
_cell.length_c   1.000
_cell.angle_alpha   90.00
_cell.angle_beta   90.00
_cell.angle_gamma   90.00
#
_symmetry.space_group_name_H-M   'P 1'
#
loop_
_entity.id
_entity.type
_entity.pdbx_description
1 polymer ?
#
loop_
_entity_poly.entity_id
_entity_poly.type
_entity_poly.pdbx_seq_one_letter_code
_entity_poly.pdbx_strand_id
1 'polypeptide(L)'
;EGIKVRPFGGTIPISGPRSVTVGDGLILVGDAAGFTSPLFEGGSHLALWSGRQAAQTIASVLKSDTILSKQHLMKYENEWKKAFPPYSKILKGKTALYELSDDEMSIMARCLPEELGNMSPLQKVGIGLKILVRKPMLFTKSVIHVLLSFGYSRAKFFGW
;
A
#
# COMPACT_ATOMS: atom_id res chain seq x y z
N GLU A 1 5.83 12.51 -34.94
CA GLU A 1 5.78 13.54 -33.87
C GLU A 1 4.33 13.72 -33.41
N GLY A 2 4.07 13.68 -32.08
CA GLY A 2 2.73 13.91 -31.55
C GLY A 2 2.47 15.41 -31.31
N ILE A 3 1.20 15.80 -31.37
CA ILE A 3 0.79 17.17 -31.06
C ILE A 3 0.39 17.23 -29.58
N LYS A 4 1.00 18.15 -28.81
CA LYS A 4 0.63 18.38 -27.40
C LYS A 4 -0.73 19.07 -27.34
N VAL A 5 -1.76 18.35 -26.86
CA VAL A 5 -3.13 18.86 -26.78
C VAL A 5 -3.38 19.61 -25.47
N ARG A 6 -3.06 19.00 -24.32
CA ARG A 6 -3.28 19.59 -23.00
C ARG A 6 -2.39 18.93 -21.93
N PRO A 7 -1.74 19.69 -21.04
CA PRO A 7 -1.09 19.10 -19.86
C PRO A 7 -2.12 18.73 -18.81
N PHE A 8 -1.92 17.57 -18.15
CA PHE A 8 -2.65 17.15 -16.98
C PHE A 8 -1.67 16.94 -15.83
N GLY A 9 -2.10 17.29 -14.62
CA GLY A 9 -1.35 17.05 -13.41
C GLY A 9 -2.30 16.75 -12.25
N GLY A 10 -1.81 16.03 -11.26
CA GLY A 10 -2.56 15.70 -10.05
C GLY A 10 -1.64 15.33 -8.91
N THR A 11 -2.19 15.31 -7.70
CA THR A 11 -1.48 14.88 -6.50
C THR A 11 -1.92 13.47 -6.13
N ILE A 12 -0.96 12.57 -5.91
CA ILE A 12 -1.22 11.20 -5.45
C ILE A 12 -1.21 11.18 -3.93
N PRO A 13 -2.27 10.67 -3.26
CA PRO A 13 -2.34 10.61 -1.80
C PRO A 13 -1.50 9.44 -1.28
N ILE A 14 -0.29 9.70 -0.82
CA ILE A 14 0.66 8.68 -0.33
C ILE A 14 0.70 8.57 1.20
N SER A 15 -0.16 9.30 1.91
CA SER A 15 -0.21 9.29 3.38
C SER A 15 -0.95 8.09 3.97
N GLY A 16 -1.55 7.25 3.13
CA GLY A 16 -2.41 6.14 3.53
C GLY A 16 -3.89 6.51 3.62
N PRO A 17 -4.74 5.53 3.98
CA PRO A 17 -6.19 5.69 3.96
C PRO A 17 -6.69 6.72 4.97
N ARG A 18 -7.79 7.35 4.62
CA ARG A 18 -8.56 8.17 5.57
C ARG A 18 -9.08 7.29 6.71
N SER A 19 -9.14 7.83 7.92
CA SER A 19 -9.66 7.13 9.11
C SER A 19 -11.12 6.73 8.96
N VAL A 20 -11.89 7.55 8.24
CA VAL A 20 -13.33 7.36 7.96
C VAL A 20 -13.52 7.43 6.45
N THR A 21 -14.11 6.38 5.88
CA THR A 21 -14.35 6.25 4.45
C THR A 21 -15.83 6.16 4.08
N VAL A 22 -16.72 6.23 5.09
CA VAL A 22 -18.18 6.19 4.91
C VAL A 22 -18.89 7.30 5.70
N GLY A 23 -19.95 7.81 5.13
CA GLY A 23 -20.89 8.76 5.74
C GLY A 23 -22.32 8.43 5.32
N ASP A 24 -23.29 9.22 5.75
CA ASP A 24 -24.68 9.07 5.29
C ASP A 24 -24.74 9.37 3.79
N GLY A 25 -25.14 8.39 2.99
CA GLY A 25 -25.18 8.47 1.53
C GLY A 25 -23.81 8.57 0.84
N LEU A 26 -22.70 8.37 1.54
CA LEU A 26 -21.35 8.60 1.02
C LEU A 26 -20.41 7.40 1.28
N ILE A 27 -19.70 6.99 0.24
CA ILE A 27 -18.55 6.09 0.32
C ILE A 27 -17.37 6.70 -0.44
N LEU A 28 -16.20 6.73 0.17
CA LEU A 28 -14.95 7.10 -0.49
C LEU A 28 -14.25 5.85 -1.03
N VAL A 29 -13.76 5.91 -2.27
CA VAL A 29 -13.08 4.79 -2.95
C VAL A 29 -11.77 5.28 -3.61
N GLY A 30 -10.85 4.38 -3.91
CA GLY A 30 -9.61 4.71 -4.61
C GLY A 30 -8.83 5.84 -3.93
N ASP A 31 -8.28 6.74 -4.72
CA ASP A 31 -7.46 7.87 -4.25
C ASP A 31 -8.22 8.81 -3.32
N ALA A 32 -9.53 8.99 -3.52
CA ALA A 32 -10.37 9.80 -2.62
C ALA A 32 -10.39 9.24 -1.18
N ALA A 33 -10.27 7.92 -1.03
CA ALA A 33 -10.12 7.24 0.25
C ALA A 33 -8.67 7.15 0.72
N GLY A 34 -7.69 7.56 -0.09
CA GLY A 34 -6.26 7.41 0.18
C GLY A 34 -5.75 5.99 -0.06
N PHE A 35 -6.40 5.22 -0.93
CA PHE A 35 -6.03 3.84 -1.26
C PHE A 35 -4.95 3.79 -2.34
N THR A 36 -3.79 4.30 -2.01
CA THR A 36 -2.60 4.27 -2.86
C THR A 36 -1.46 3.66 -2.08
N SER A 37 -0.63 2.84 -2.73
CA SER A 37 0.55 2.29 -2.07
C SER A 37 1.51 3.42 -1.69
N PRO A 38 1.84 3.59 -0.42
CA PRO A 38 2.76 4.64 0.00
C PRO A 38 4.17 4.48 -0.55
N LEU A 39 4.59 3.24 -0.87
CA LEU A 39 5.94 2.92 -1.31
C LEU A 39 6.10 2.97 -2.83
N PHE A 40 5.13 2.42 -3.58
CA PHE A 40 5.19 2.32 -5.05
C PHE A 40 4.22 3.24 -5.78
N GLU A 41 3.44 4.02 -5.04
CA GLU A 41 2.50 5.03 -5.57
C GLU A 41 1.43 4.47 -6.53
N GLY A 42 1.29 3.13 -6.58
CA GLY A 42 0.25 2.46 -7.37
C GLY A 42 -1.09 2.42 -6.65
N GLY A 43 -2.18 2.73 -7.35
CA GLY A 43 -3.53 2.78 -6.79
C GLY A 43 -4.62 2.09 -7.62
N SER A 44 -4.35 1.75 -8.88
CA SER A 44 -5.37 1.27 -9.82
C SER A 44 -6.12 0.02 -9.33
N HIS A 45 -5.39 -0.99 -8.84
CA HIS A 45 -6.02 -2.19 -8.30
C HIS A 45 -6.87 -1.92 -7.05
N LEU A 46 -6.35 -1.08 -6.14
CA LEU A 46 -7.07 -0.70 -4.92
C LEU A 46 -8.34 0.11 -5.25
N ALA A 47 -8.27 0.97 -6.26
CA ALA A 47 -9.43 1.72 -6.74
C ALA A 47 -10.50 0.77 -7.32
N LEU A 48 -10.12 -0.18 -8.16
CA LEU A 48 -11.03 -1.18 -8.73
C LEU A 48 -11.64 -2.07 -7.64
N TRP A 49 -10.82 -2.56 -6.73
CA TRP A 49 -11.29 -3.40 -5.62
C TRP A 49 -12.26 -2.63 -4.72
N SER A 50 -11.89 -1.44 -4.29
CA SER A 50 -12.74 -0.61 -3.41
C SER A 50 -14.03 -0.17 -4.09
N GLY A 51 -13.98 0.20 -5.37
CA GLY A 51 -15.18 0.50 -6.17
C GLY A 51 -16.14 -0.69 -6.25
N ARG A 52 -15.62 -1.90 -6.50
CA ARG A 52 -16.42 -3.12 -6.49
C ARG A 52 -17.08 -3.38 -5.13
N GLN A 53 -16.33 -3.28 -4.04
CA GLN A 53 -16.86 -3.49 -2.68
C GLN A 53 -17.90 -2.43 -2.29
N ALA A 54 -17.67 -1.17 -2.67
CA ALA A 54 -18.64 -0.11 -2.47
C ALA A 54 -19.95 -0.39 -3.22
N ALA A 55 -19.86 -0.75 -4.49
CA ALA A 55 -21.04 -1.11 -5.30
C ALA A 55 -21.84 -2.28 -4.71
N GLN A 56 -21.15 -3.34 -4.28
CA GLN A 56 -21.79 -4.49 -3.63
C GLN A 56 -22.48 -4.11 -2.32
N THR A 57 -21.84 -3.25 -1.51
CA THR A 57 -22.41 -2.79 -0.25
C THR A 57 -23.66 -1.93 -0.50
N ILE A 58 -23.59 -0.96 -1.40
CA ILE A 58 -24.74 -0.11 -1.78
C ILE A 58 -25.88 -0.96 -2.32
N ALA A 59 -25.60 -1.87 -3.26
CA ALA A 59 -26.62 -2.74 -3.84
C ALA A 59 -27.29 -3.63 -2.79
N SER A 60 -26.55 -4.11 -1.79
CA SER A 60 -27.10 -4.90 -0.68
C SER A 60 -28.06 -4.07 0.18
N VAL A 61 -27.70 -2.83 0.50
CA VAL A 61 -28.54 -1.93 1.32
C VAL A 61 -29.82 -1.57 0.57
N LEU A 62 -29.70 -1.17 -0.71
CA LEU A 62 -30.86 -0.80 -1.54
C LEU A 62 -31.84 -1.96 -1.75
N LYS A 63 -31.36 -3.20 -1.87
CA LYS A 63 -32.23 -4.38 -1.95
C LYS A 63 -33.06 -4.64 -0.69
N SER A 64 -32.62 -4.14 0.45
CA SER A 64 -33.32 -4.26 1.74
C SER A 64 -34.26 -3.10 2.00
N ASP A 65 -34.51 -2.24 1.00
CA ASP A 65 -35.33 -1.04 1.10
C ASP A 65 -34.97 -0.15 2.30
N THR A 66 -33.65 -0.05 2.55
CA THR A 66 -33.10 0.62 3.73
C THR A 66 -32.34 1.88 3.30
N ILE A 67 -32.32 2.88 4.16
CA ILE A 67 -31.60 4.15 3.94
C ILE A 67 -30.08 3.89 3.90
N LEU A 68 -29.38 4.54 2.99
CA LEU A 68 -27.92 4.53 2.88
C LEU A 68 -27.26 5.33 4.02
N SER A 69 -27.55 4.94 5.28
CA SER A 69 -26.91 5.55 6.44
C SER A 69 -25.47 5.08 6.61
N LYS A 70 -24.66 5.87 7.31
CA LYS A 70 -23.29 5.48 7.67
C LYS A 70 -23.24 4.10 8.30
N GLN A 71 -24.17 3.76 9.18
CA GLN A 71 -24.24 2.47 9.86
C GLN A 71 -24.36 1.30 8.88
N HIS A 72 -25.22 1.41 7.88
CA HIS A 72 -25.40 0.38 6.85
C HIS A 72 -24.19 0.28 5.91
N LEU A 73 -23.49 1.41 5.67
CA LEU A 73 -22.31 1.46 4.82
C LEU A 73 -21.02 1.02 5.54
N MET A 74 -21.01 0.89 6.87
CA MET A 74 -19.85 0.43 7.66
C MET A 74 -19.32 -0.93 7.25
N LYS A 75 -20.15 -1.78 6.63
CA LYS A 75 -19.71 -3.08 6.08
C LYS A 75 -18.54 -2.88 5.11
N TYR A 76 -18.63 -1.92 4.19
CA TYR A 76 -17.55 -1.59 3.27
C TYR A 76 -16.25 -1.20 4.01
N GLU A 77 -16.36 -0.32 5.02
CA GLU A 77 -15.20 0.12 5.79
C GLU A 77 -14.53 -1.04 6.54
N ASN A 78 -15.31 -1.93 7.11
CA ASN A 78 -14.81 -3.13 7.79
C ASN A 78 -14.12 -4.10 6.82
N GLU A 79 -14.64 -4.27 5.60
CA GLU A 79 -14.07 -5.17 4.60
C GLU A 79 -12.73 -4.66 4.08
N TRP A 80 -12.59 -3.38 3.71
CA TRP A 80 -11.30 -2.89 3.25
C TRP A 80 -10.24 -2.87 4.36
N LYS A 81 -10.63 -2.57 5.62
CA LYS A 81 -9.70 -2.62 6.76
C LYS A 81 -9.12 -4.02 7.01
N LYS A 82 -9.87 -5.07 6.68
CA LYS A 82 -9.40 -6.47 6.75
C LYS A 82 -8.56 -6.86 5.54
N ALA A 83 -8.97 -6.41 4.34
CA ALA A 83 -8.36 -6.84 3.10
C ALA A 83 -7.04 -6.14 2.81
N PHE A 84 -6.92 -4.86 3.17
CA PHE A 84 -5.76 -4.05 2.84
C PHE A 84 -4.61 -4.24 3.85
N PRO A 85 -3.37 -4.06 3.41
CA PRO A 85 -2.22 -4.20 4.28
C PRO A 85 -2.14 -3.07 5.32
N PRO A 86 -1.36 -3.25 6.39
CA PRO A 86 -1.20 -2.24 7.42
C PRO A 86 -0.37 -1.04 6.90
N TYR A 87 -1.03 -0.04 6.37
CA TYR A 87 -0.43 1.18 5.81
C TYR A 87 0.60 1.85 6.73
N SER A 88 0.34 1.88 8.04
CA SER A 88 1.29 2.44 9.02
C SER A 88 2.65 1.76 9.01
N LYS A 89 2.69 0.44 8.77
CA LYS A 89 3.94 -0.31 8.64
C LYS A 89 4.67 0.00 7.33
N ILE A 90 3.91 0.18 6.24
CA ILE A 90 4.48 0.56 4.95
C ILE A 90 5.05 1.98 5.01
N LEU A 91 4.32 2.92 5.62
CA LEU A 91 4.80 4.30 5.82
C LEU A 91 6.07 4.36 6.66
N LYS A 92 6.15 3.61 7.76
CA LYS A 92 7.40 3.51 8.55
C LYS A 92 8.56 2.99 7.72
N GLY A 93 8.33 1.98 6.88
CA GLY A 93 9.34 1.44 5.99
C GLY A 93 9.76 2.44 4.91
N LYS A 94 8.81 3.20 4.35
CA LYS A 94 9.11 4.29 3.42
C LYS A 94 10.01 5.34 4.06
N THR A 95 9.65 5.85 5.25
CA THR A 95 10.47 6.82 5.98
C THR A 95 11.88 6.29 6.21
N ALA A 96 12.01 5.06 6.71
CA ALA A 96 13.31 4.43 6.94
C ALA A 96 14.11 4.24 5.64
N LEU A 97 13.45 4.00 4.49
CA LEU A 97 14.12 3.90 3.19
C LEU A 97 14.71 5.24 2.76
N TYR A 98 13.99 6.33 2.95
CA TYR A 98 14.46 7.68 2.59
C TYR A 98 15.57 8.21 3.52
N GLU A 99 15.78 7.61 4.69
CA GLU A 99 16.88 7.92 5.59
C GLU A 99 18.20 7.23 5.19
N LEU A 100 18.16 6.29 4.23
CA LEU A 100 19.34 5.59 3.74
C LEU A 100 20.09 6.46 2.73
N SER A 101 21.42 6.43 2.81
CA SER A 101 22.27 7.00 1.77
C SER A 101 22.27 6.14 0.50
N ASP A 102 22.71 6.71 -0.62
CA ASP A 102 22.82 5.99 -1.91
C ASP A 102 23.71 4.76 -1.81
N ASP A 103 24.82 4.84 -1.06
CA ASP A 103 25.69 3.70 -0.79
C ASP A 103 24.98 2.60 0.00
N GLU A 104 24.21 2.98 1.00
CA GLU A 104 23.42 2.03 1.82
C GLU A 104 22.32 1.37 1.00
N MET A 105 21.62 2.13 0.16
CA MET A 105 20.64 1.58 -0.79
C MET A 105 21.29 0.62 -1.79
N SER A 106 22.47 0.98 -2.33
CA SER A 106 23.23 0.13 -3.25
C SER A 106 23.68 -1.18 -2.59
N ILE A 107 24.13 -1.15 -1.34
CA ILE A 107 24.50 -2.36 -0.58
C ILE A 107 23.27 -3.24 -0.36
N MET A 108 22.13 -2.65 0.02
CA MET A 108 20.88 -3.40 0.19
C MET A 108 20.43 -4.04 -1.11
N ALA A 109 20.42 -3.29 -2.21
CA ALA A 109 20.02 -3.78 -3.53
C ALA A 109 20.85 -4.99 -3.98
N ARG A 110 22.17 -4.94 -3.78
CA ARG A 110 23.08 -6.07 -4.09
C ARG A 110 22.89 -7.30 -3.19
N CYS A 111 22.20 -7.18 -2.07
CA CYS A 111 21.88 -8.31 -1.20
C CYS A 111 20.54 -8.96 -1.57
N LEU A 112 19.68 -8.25 -2.31
CA LEU A 112 18.39 -8.75 -2.77
C LEU A 112 18.56 -9.70 -3.96
N PRO A 113 17.70 -10.70 -4.13
CA PRO A 113 17.66 -11.51 -5.35
C PRO A 113 17.10 -10.66 -6.52
N GLU A 114 17.41 -11.08 -7.74
CA GLU A 114 16.90 -10.45 -8.97
C GLU A 114 15.36 -10.43 -9.01
N GLU A 115 14.73 -11.49 -8.49
CA GLU A 115 13.28 -11.59 -8.36
C GLU A 115 12.85 -11.44 -6.90
N LEU A 116 12.12 -10.39 -6.59
CA LEU A 116 11.55 -10.12 -5.25
C LEU A 116 10.23 -10.88 -4.97
N GLY A 117 9.88 -11.85 -5.83
CA GLY A 117 8.64 -12.62 -5.75
C GLY A 117 8.45 -13.40 -4.44
N ASN A 118 8.14 -14.67 -4.53
CA ASN A 118 7.84 -15.53 -3.37
C ASN A 118 9.10 -16.00 -2.64
N MET A 119 9.75 -15.12 -1.88
CA MET A 119 10.90 -15.50 -1.06
C MET A 119 10.49 -16.40 0.12
N SER A 120 11.19 -17.53 0.27
CA SER A 120 11.06 -18.38 1.46
C SER A 120 11.57 -17.68 2.73
N PRO A 121 11.16 -18.11 3.93
CA PRO A 121 11.69 -17.58 5.17
C PRO A 121 13.22 -17.68 5.27
N LEU A 122 13.82 -18.78 4.78
CA LEU A 122 15.27 -18.99 4.78
C LEU A 122 15.99 -17.98 3.87
N GLN A 123 15.44 -17.69 2.70
CA GLN A 123 16.00 -16.66 1.81
C GLN A 123 15.99 -15.28 2.47
N LYS A 124 14.90 -14.92 3.17
CA LYS A 124 14.80 -13.64 3.91
C LYS A 124 15.84 -13.54 5.02
N VAL A 125 16.05 -14.61 5.78
CA VAL A 125 17.10 -14.68 6.80
C VAL A 125 18.47 -14.55 6.16
N GLY A 126 18.73 -15.26 5.06
CA GLY A 126 19.98 -15.17 4.31
C GLY A 126 20.29 -13.76 3.81
N ILE A 127 19.28 -13.03 3.33
CA ILE A 127 19.42 -11.61 2.93
C ILE A 127 19.80 -10.76 4.16
N GLY A 128 19.09 -10.95 5.27
CA GLY A 128 19.40 -10.25 6.52
C GLY A 128 20.85 -10.46 6.95
N LEU A 129 21.32 -11.71 6.94
CA LEU A 129 22.70 -12.05 7.27
C LEU A 129 23.72 -11.42 6.29
N LYS A 130 23.44 -11.43 4.98
CA LYS A 130 24.31 -10.76 3.97
C LYS A 130 24.43 -9.26 4.24
N ILE A 131 23.33 -8.60 4.59
CA ILE A 131 23.34 -7.17 4.95
C ILE A 131 24.13 -6.95 6.24
N LEU A 132 23.88 -7.78 7.27
CA LEU A 132 24.56 -7.68 8.55
C LEU A 132 26.10 -7.80 8.41
N VAL A 133 26.56 -8.75 7.61
CA VAL A 133 28.00 -8.96 7.37
C VAL A 133 28.62 -7.80 6.60
N ARG A 134 27.91 -7.25 5.60
CA ARG A 134 28.45 -6.16 4.76
C ARG A 134 28.43 -4.79 5.44
N LYS A 135 27.39 -4.51 6.21
CA LYS A 135 27.24 -3.22 6.90
C LYS A 135 26.36 -3.36 8.15
N PRO A 136 26.96 -3.76 9.30
CA PRO A 136 26.21 -4.00 10.55
C PRO A 136 25.38 -2.80 11.01
N MET A 137 25.89 -1.58 10.77
CA MET A 137 25.20 -0.35 11.16
C MET A 137 23.87 -0.12 10.45
N LEU A 138 23.58 -0.81 9.34
CA LEU A 138 22.26 -0.71 8.69
C LEU A 138 21.13 -1.24 9.59
N PHE A 139 21.41 -2.18 10.47
CA PHE A 139 20.39 -2.69 11.41
C PHE A 139 20.01 -1.69 12.50
N THR A 140 20.85 -0.68 12.78
CA THR A 140 20.51 0.43 13.69
C THR A 140 19.58 1.46 13.03
N LYS A 141 19.51 1.49 11.70
CA LYS A 141 18.70 2.43 10.90
C LYS A 141 17.33 1.88 10.48
N SER A 142 16.75 0.99 11.28
CA SER A 142 15.41 0.47 11.01
C SER A 142 15.23 -0.28 9.68
N VAL A 143 16.31 -0.88 9.13
CA VAL A 143 16.29 -1.70 7.90
C VAL A 143 15.21 -2.78 7.95
N ILE A 144 14.89 -3.30 9.13
CA ILE A 144 13.79 -4.25 9.33
C ILE A 144 12.46 -3.65 8.85
N HIS A 145 12.20 -2.37 9.12
CA HIS A 145 10.98 -1.71 8.65
C HIS A 145 10.94 -1.58 7.12
N VAL A 146 12.10 -1.33 6.50
CA VAL A 146 12.23 -1.31 5.02
C VAL A 146 11.88 -2.68 4.44
N LEU A 147 12.51 -3.74 4.93
CA LEU A 147 12.26 -5.11 4.46
C LEU A 147 10.80 -5.56 4.67
N LEU A 148 10.20 -5.19 5.80
CA LEU A 148 8.80 -5.46 6.07
C LEU A 148 7.88 -4.67 5.14
N SER A 149 8.18 -3.40 4.83
CA SER A 149 7.36 -2.60 3.94
C SER A 149 7.31 -3.19 2.52
N PHE A 150 8.44 -3.66 2.00
CA PHE A 150 8.48 -4.42 0.74
C PHE A 150 7.63 -5.69 0.81
N GLY A 151 7.67 -6.40 1.94
CA GLY A 151 6.86 -7.59 2.17
C GLY A 151 5.34 -7.32 2.15
N TYR A 152 4.91 -6.18 2.70
CA TYR A 152 3.51 -5.76 2.68
C TYR A 152 3.07 -5.16 1.34
N SER A 153 4.01 -4.61 0.57
CA SER A 153 3.75 -3.99 -0.73
C SER A 153 3.77 -4.99 -1.89
N ARG A 154 3.70 -6.30 -1.63
CA ARG A 154 3.66 -7.33 -2.68
C ARG A 154 2.35 -7.30 -3.47
N ALA A 155 2.44 -7.82 -4.70
CA ALA A 155 1.34 -7.93 -5.65
C ALA A 155 0.02 -8.46 -5.05
N LYS A 156 0.07 -9.47 -4.19
CA LYS A 156 -1.14 -10.03 -3.56
C LYS A 156 -1.91 -9.05 -2.69
N PHE A 157 -1.24 -8.00 -2.19
CA PHE A 157 -1.88 -6.98 -1.35
C PHE A 157 -2.27 -5.74 -2.15
N PHE A 158 -1.54 -5.43 -3.22
CA PHE A 158 -1.75 -4.22 -4.01
C PHE A 158 -2.03 -4.50 -5.49
N GLY A 159 -2.11 -5.78 -5.90
CA GLY A 159 -2.55 -6.18 -7.23
C GLY A 159 -1.59 -5.79 -8.37
N TRP A 160 -0.33 -5.89 -8.13
CA TRP A 160 0.69 -5.73 -9.20
C TRP A 160 0.84 -7.03 -9.99
#